data_6ea4ab97150313b17c0c553fa75e897e
#
_entry.id   6ea4ab97150313b17c0c553fa75e897e
#
_cell.length_a   1.000
_cell.length_b   1.000
_cell.length_c   1.000
_cell.angle_alpha   90.00
_cell.angle_beta   90.00
_cell.angle_gamma   90.00
#
_symmetry.space_group_name_H-M   'P 1'
#
loop_
_entity.id
_entity.type
_entity.pdbx_description
1 polymer ?
#
loop_
_entity_poly.entity_id
_entity_poly.type
_entity_poly.pdbx_seq_one_letter_code
_entity_poly.pdbx_strand_id
1 'polypeptide(L)'
;MVQEGLTTSVGYRPGEASSELDLAGTVAVPTNGHDAPPTDRQQTAPPASQPGRKPRRRHLILDVSVIVGVVVVYLMSLLGYHYLASAPGPLAAPELGTADGTVVLVRLEQLHPVEHRLDVKVLVMPDDSTVDKRLNVLTTDTSVRLFPHNDLGDLQYPVGKSPAQIATNIEAHGDPGDWPFDTYKTDTIQADVLLGVGDGRQYKPARVEVTGLLEGWDISVARVGRNAEDTERPDNRPDDVVVTLQRAKGPLVFDLGICLVLITLPSLALFVAIQMLTGRRQFSPPFATWYAAMLFAVVPLRNILPGTPPAGAWIDQAVVIWVLIALAAALVLYIAAWYRHSK
;
A
#
# COMPACT_ATOMS: atom_id res chain seq x y z
N MET A 1 -37.77 27.49 -7.72
CA MET A 1 -37.48 27.31 -9.15
C MET A 1 -36.75 25.98 -9.20
N VAL A 2 -37.34 24.89 -9.20
CA VAL A 2 -38.02 23.95 -10.11
C VAL A 2 -37.29 23.81 -11.46
N GLN A 3 -36.70 22.63 -11.63
CA GLN A 3 -36.61 21.78 -12.84
C GLN A 3 -35.90 20.50 -12.41
N GLU A 4 -36.53 19.31 -12.21
CA GLU A 4 -36.99 18.31 -13.19
C GLU A 4 -35.96 18.08 -14.29
N GLY A 5 -35.34 16.92 -14.43
CA GLY A 5 -35.80 15.55 -14.50
C GLY A 5 -35.49 15.04 -15.90
N LEU A 6 -34.83 13.88 -16.01
CA LEU A 6 -35.01 12.99 -17.16
C LEU A 6 -34.18 11.72 -16.94
N THR A 7 -34.85 10.72 -16.43
CA THR A 7 -34.46 9.29 -16.49
C THR A 7 -34.81 8.77 -17.88
N THR A 8 -33.86 8.18 -18.57
CA THR A 8 -34.12 7.36 -19.76
C THR A 8 -33.73 5.91 -19.46
N SER A 9 -34.71 5.10 -19.16
CA SER A 9 -34.63 3.65 -19.12
C SER A 9 -34.68 3.12 -20.54
N VAL A 10 -33.69 2.31 -20.95
CA VAL A 10 -33.78 1.48 -22.14
C VAL A 10 -34.04 0.05 -21.70
N GLY A 11 -35.23 -0.39 -21.98
CA GLY A 11 -35.68 -1.75 -21.76
C GLY A 11 -35.07 -2.73 -22.76
N TYR A 12 -34.68 -3.89 -22.24
CA TYR A 12 -34.31 -5.06 -23.00
C TYR A 12 -35.50 -6.00 -23.06
N ARG A 13 -35.93 -6.30 -24.28
CA ARG A 13 -36.98 -7.35 -24.58
C ARG A 13 -36.31 -8.60 -25.10
N PRO A 14 -36.66 -9.80 -24.62
CA PRO A 14 -36.27 -11.04 -25.25
C PRO A 14 -37.32 -11.45 -26.30
N GLY A 15 -36.87 -11.89 -27.45
CA GLY A 15 -37.69 -12.46 -28.53
C GLY A 15 -37.31 -13.89 -28.78
N GLU A 16 -38.27 -14.76 -28.51
CA GLU A 16 -38.35 -16.14 -28.97
C GLU A 16 -38.53 -16.20 -30.50
N ALA A 17 -37.99 -17.23 -31.13
CA ALA A 17 -38.73 -17.98 -32.16
C ALA A 17 -37.93 -19.20 -32.63
N SER A 18 -38.59 -20.28 -32.43
CA SER A 18 -38.46 -21.65 -32.98
C SER A 18 -38.55 -21.71 -34.50
N SER A 19 -37.94 -22.73 -35.09
CA SER A 19 -38.50 -23.67 -36.12
C SER A 19 -37.35 -24.51 -36.67
N GLU A 20 -37.24 -25.75 -36.36
CA GLU A 20 -37.67 -26.93 -37.10
C GLU A 20 -37.63 -26.77 -38.63
N LEU A 21 -36.82 -27.61 -39.27
CA LEU A 21 -37.23 -28.40 -40.41
C LEU A 21 -36.23 -29.50 -40.75
N ASP A 22 -36.74 -30.68 -40.58
CA ASP A 22 -36.36 -31.99 -41.05
C ASP A 22 -36.17 -32.00 -42.58
N LEU A 23 -35.28 -32.82 -43.12
CA LEU A 23 -35.51 -33.60 -44.33
C LEU A 23 -34.46 -34.67 -44.52
N ALA A 24 -34.95 -35.88 -44.46
CA ALA A 24 -34.32 -37.13 -44.83
C ALA A 24 -34.00 -37.21 -46.33
N GLY A 25 -32.89 -37.89 -46.66
CA GLY A 25 -32.53 -38.25 -48.02
C GLY A 25 -31.68 -39.51 -48.07
N THR A 26 -32.39 -40.66 -47.99
CA THR A 26 -31.87 -41.99 -48.31
C THR A 26 -31.78 -42.18 -49.82
N VAL A 27 -30.65 -42.62 -50.36
CA VAL A 27 -30.59 -43.42 -51.64
C VAL A 27 -29.30 -44.28 -51.64
N ALA A 28 -29.46 -45.57 -51.44
CA ALA A 28 -29.23 -46.73 -52.31
C ALA A 28 -27.82 -47.06 -52.80
N VAL A 29 -27.43 -48.22 -52.39
CA VAL A 29 -26.36 -49.11 -52.88
C VAL A 29 -26.68 -49.59 -54.31
N PRO A 30 -25.65 -49.89 -55.15
CA PRO A 30 -25.64 -51.25 -55.73
C PRO A 30 -24.30 -51.97 -55.57
N THR A 31 -24.45 -53.24 -55.27
CA THR A 31 -23.50 -54.32 -55.35
C THR A 31 -23.12 -54.73 -56.78
N ASN A 32 -21.91 -55.21 -56.93
CA ASN A 32 -21.40 -56.33 -57.77
C ASN A 32 -19.92 -56.17 -57.99
N GLY A 33 -19.03 -57.08 -57.92
CA GLY A 33 -19.05 -58.54 -57.87
C GLY A 33 -17.67 -59.01 -58.36
N HIS A 34 -17.13 -60.03 -57.73
CA HIS A 34 -16.11 -60.96 -58.23
C HIS A 34 -14.78 -60.46 -58.71
N ASP A 35 -13.69 -60.80 -58.03
CA ASP A 35 -12.75 -61.90 -58.33
C ASP A 35 -11.58 -61.89 -57.37
N ALA A 36 -11.29 -63.03 -56.78
CA ALA A 36 -10.01 -63.36 -56.10
C ALA A 36 -9.24 -64.33 -57.01
N PRO A 37 -7.98 -64.72 -56.67
CA PRO A 37 -6.78 -64.14 -56.03
C PRO A 37 -5.56 -64.19 -57.01
N PRO A 38 -4.31 -63.92 -56.60
CA PRO A 38 -3.54 -64.86 -55.79
C PRO A 38 -2.54 -64.22 -54.78
N THR A 39 -2.35 -64.99 -53.74
CA THR A 39 -1.20 -65.10 -52.84
C THR A 39 0.08 -64.39 -53.26
N ASP A 40 0.51 -63.43 -52.49
CA ASP A 40 1.93 -63.18 -52.42
C ASP A 40 2.39 -62.84 -50.97
N ARG A 41 3.48 -63.38 -50.63
CA ARG A 41 4.18 -63.55 -49.36
C ARG A 41 4.22 -62.29 -48.49
N GLN A 42 3.70 -62.44 -47.29
CA GLN A 42 4.02 -61.54 -46.14
C GLN A 42 5.54 -61.62 -45.88
N GLN A 43 6.25 -60.58 -46.28
CA GLN A 43 7.53 -60.24 -45.69
C GLN A 43 7.26 -59.50 -44.38
N THR A 44 7.43 -60.21 -43.29
CA THR A 44 7.50 -59.66 -41.94
C THR A 44 8.63 -58.66 -41.85
N ALA A 45 8.28 -57.37 -41.91
CA ALA A 45 9.20 -56.29 -41.54
C ALA A 45 9.49 -56.36 -40.02
N PRO A 46 10.76 -56.20 -39.60
CA PRO A 46 11.11 -56.20 -38.18
C PRO A 46 10.44 -55.05 -37.46
N PRO A 47 10.03 -55.21 -36.18
CA PRO A 47 9.36 -54.18 -35.43
C PRO A 47 10.26 -52.95 -35.33
N ALA A 48 9.76 -51.83 -35.83
CA ALA A 48 10.39 -50.52 -35.68
C ALA A 48 10.64 -50.28 -34.19
N SER A 49 11.93 -50.18 -33.84
CA SER A 49 12.37 -49.78 -32.52
C SER A 49 11.76 -48.45 -32.15
N GLN A 50 10.83 -48.48 -31.18
CA GLN A 50 10.26 -47.27 -30.60
C GLN A 50 11.40 -46.40 -30.04
N PRO A 51 11.49 -45.11 -30.44
CA PRO A 51 12.45 -44.22 -29.84
C PRO A 51 12.16 -44.08 -28.36
N GLY A 52 13.16 -44.43 -27.55
CA GLY A 52 13.06 -44.46 -26.10
C GLY A 52 12.52 -43.15 -25.54
N ARG A 53 11.40 -43.23 -24.86
CA ARG A 53 10.86 -42.14 -24.00
C ARG A 53 11.87 -41.87 -22.88
N LYS A 54 12.75 -40.91 -23.09
CA LYS A 54 13.51 -40.20 -22.05
C LYS A 54 13.00 -38.77 -21.97
N PRO A 55 13.11 -38.11 -20.84
CA PRO A 55 12.81 -38.40 -19.46
C PRO A 55 11.70 -37.48 -18.92
N ARG A 56 10.52 -37.96 -18.82
CA ARG A 56 9.39 -37.29 -18.13
C ARG A 56 9.73 -36.89 -16.68
N ARG A 57 10.72 -37.54 -16.06
CA ARG A 57 11.15 -37.30 -14.68
C ARG A 57 11.83 -35.93 -14.47
N ARG A 58 12.64 -35.42 -15.40
CA ARG A 58 13.31 -34.12 -15.22
C ARG A 58 12.33 -32.94 -15.27
N HIS A 59 11.35 -32.97 -16.13
CA HIS A 59 10.31 -31.93 -16.17
C HIS A 59 9.43 -32.00 -14.92
N LEU A 60 9.07 -33.20 -14.47
CA LEU A 60 8.26 -33.36 -13.26
C LEU A 60 9.01 -32.87 -11.99
N ILE A 61 10.32 -33.09 -11.90
CA ILE A 61 11.14 -32.55 -10.79
C ILE A 61 11.21 -31.04 -10.86
N LEU A 62 11.37 -30.44 -12.04
CA LEU A 62 11.37 -28.99 -12.22
C LEU A 62 10.01 -28.39 -11.86
N ASP A 63 8.91 -28.98 -12.32
CA ASP A 63 7.56 -28.50 -12.04
C ASP A 63 7.27 -28.58 -10.53
N VAL A 64 7.60 -29.70 -9.89
CA VAL A 64 7.47 -29.86 -8.42
C VAL A 64 8.34 -28.87 -7.67
N SER A 65 9.60 -28.66 -8.13
CA SER A 65 10.51 -27.69 -7.50
C SER A 65 9.97 -26.25 -7.56
N VAL A 66 9.36 -25.87 -8.69
CA VAL A 66 8.72 -24.55 -8.82
C VAL A 66 7.53 -24.42 -7.87
N ILE A 67 6.66 -25.45 -7.81
CA ILE A 67 5.50 -25.43 -6.90
C ILE A 67 5.96 -25.34 -5.44
N VAL A 68 6.95 -26.17 -5.05
CA VAL A 68 7.53 -26.13 -3.70
C VAL A 68 8.15 -24.77 -3.41
N GLY A 69 8.87 -24.18 -4.37
CA GLY A 69 9.43 -22.83 -4.24
C GLY A 69 8.36 -21.76 -3.99
N VAL A 70 7.27 -21.79 -4.74
CA VAL A 70 6.14 -20.87 -4.55
C VAL A 70 5.49 -21.07 -3.16
N VAL A 71 5.28 -22.30 -2.74
CA VAL A 71 4.71 -22.60 -1.41
C VAL A 71 5.63 -22.12 -0.30
N VAL A 72 6.94 -22.32 -0.43
CA VAL A 72 7.93 -21.84 0.55
C VAL A 72 7.91 -20.31 0.64
N VAL A 73 7.92 -19.61 -0.50
CA VAL A 73 7.82 -18.14 -0.53
C VAL A 73 6.53 -17.66 0.13
N TYR A 74 5.40 -18.32 -0.16
CA TYR A 74 4.11 -18.02 0.46
C TYR A 74 4.13 -18.20 1.98
N LEU A 75 4.65 -19.34 2.47
CA LEU A 75 4.75 -19.60 3.91
C LEU A 75 5.73 -18.63 4.59
N MET A 76 6.84 -18.30 3.94
CA MET A 76 7.80 -17.30 4.45
C MET A 76 7.16 -15.90 4.51
N SER A 77 6.34 -15.54 3.54
CA SER A 77 5.57 -14.29 3.55
C SER A 77 4.58 -14.23 4.71
N LEU A 78 3.83 -15.32 4.94
CA LEU A 78 2.90 -15.41 6.08
C LEU A 78 3.64 -15.34 7.42
N LEU A 79 4.75 -16.05 7.53
CA LEU A 79 5.58 -16.04 8.73
C LEU A 79 6.18 -14.65 8.96
N GLY A 80 6.73 -14.04 7.90
CA GLY A 80 7.23 -12.67 7.93
C GLY A 80 6.17 -11.68 8.37
N TYR A 81 4.98 -11.76 7.80
CA TYR A 81 3.85 -10.94 8.23
C TYR A 81 3.51 -11.17 9.71
N HIS A 82 3.43 -12.41 10.17
CA HIS A 82 3.14 -12.71 11.57
C HIS A 82 4.18 -12.15 12.56
N TYR A 83 5.47 -12.20 12.20
CA TYR A 83 6.54 -11.69 13.05
C TYR A 83 6.74 -10.17 12.95
N LEU A 84 6.49 -9.57 11.78
CA LEU A 84 6.66 -8.14 11.57
C LEU A 84 5.38 -7.33 11.80
N ALA A 85 4.20 -7.93 11.65
CA ALA A 85 2.92 -7.30 11.91
C ALA A 85 2.63 -7.22 13.42
N SER A 86 3.55 -6.64 14.17
CA SER A 86 3.16 -6.01 15.42
C SER A 86 2.25 -4.85 15.02
N ALA A 87 0.93 -5.03 15.17
CA ALA A 87 0.01 -3.92 14.98
C ALA A 87 0.49 -2.77 15.90
N PRO A 88 0.65 -1.55 15.38
CA PRO A 88 0.96 -0.42 16.23
C PRO A 88 -0.10 -0.37 17.32
N GLY A 89 0.32 -0.57 18.56
CA GLY A 89 -0.59 -0.47 19.71
C GLY A 89 -1.01 1.00 19.88
N PRO A 90 -2.21 1.25 20.41
CA PRO A 90 -2.55 2.59 20.85
C PRO A 90 -1.51 3.06 21.86
N LEU A 91 -1.19 4.36 21.84
CA LEU A 91 -0.35 4.96 22.86
C LEU A 91 -0.91 4.63 24.25
N ALA A 92 -0.04 4.57 25.24
CA ALA A 92 -0.44 4.39 26.63
C ALA A 92 -1.58 5.37 26.97
N ALA A 93 -2.52 4.94 27.80
CA ALA A 93 -3.59 5.81 28.25
C ALA A 93 -2.99 7.08 28.85
N PRO A 94 -3.48 8.29 28.44
CA PRO A 94 -2.96 9.54 28.96
C PRO A 94 -3.15 9.59 30.48
N GLU A 95 -2.15 10.06 31.20
CA GLU A 95 -2.27 10.29 32.64
C GLU A 95 -3.11 11.55 32.89
N LEU A 96 -4.42 11.38 32.91
CA LEU A 96 -5.39 12.43 33.17
C LEU A 96 -5.51 12.67 34.66
N GLY A 97 -4.69 13.53 35.21
CA GLY A 97 -4.97 14.09 36.52
C GLY A 97 -4.05 13.68 37.66
N THR A 98 -3.33 14.67 38.03
CA THR A 98 -3.17 15.05 39.43
C THR A 98 -3.97 16.32 39.62
N ALA A 99 -4.66 16.49 40.75
CA ALA A 99 -5.59 17.57 41.06
C ALA A 99 -5.02 19.01 40.92
N ASP A 100 -3.74 19.15 40.60
CA ASP A 100 -2.98 20.39 40.76
C ASP A 100 -2.48 20.99 39.42
N GLY A 101 -2.93 20.49 38.26
CA GLY A 101 -2.44 21.04 36.97
C GLY A 101 -3.39 20.88 35.78
N THR A 102 -3.38 21.86 34.92
CA THR A 102 -4.07 21.77 33.61
C THR A 102 -3.31 20.85 32.68
N VAL A 103 -4.02 19.91 32.05
CA VAL A 103 -3.51 18.99 31.05
C VAL A 103 -4.02 19.37 29.68
N VAL A 104 -3.14 19.42 28.69
CA VAL A 104 -3.49 19.59 27.29
C VAL A 104 -3.31 18.26 26.59
N LEU A 105 -4.44 17.69 26.18
CA LEU A 105 -4.48 16.43 25.45
C LEU A 105 -4.35 16.69 23.97
N VAL A 106 -3.30 16.19 23.36
CA VAL A 106 -3.05 16.25 21.91
C VAL A 106 -3.33 14.87 21.31
N ARG A 107 -4.41 14.76 20.58
CA ARG A 107 -4.79 13.54 19.88
C ARG A 107 -4.30 13.59 18.44
N LEU A 108 -3.47 12.65 18.07
CA LEU A 108 -2.96 12.51 16.71
C LEU A 108 -4.05 11.92 15.81
N GLU A 109 -4.25 12.50 14.61
CA GLU A 109 -5.32 12.10 13.68
C GLU A 109 -4.75 11.59 12.34
N GLN A 110 -3.88 12.37 11.68
CA GLN A 110 -3.33 12.00 10.38
C GLN A 110 -1.97 12.68 10.13
N LEU A 111 -1.02 11.92 9.58
CA LEU A 111 0.24 12.47 9.08
C LEU A 111 0.15 12.68 7.57
N HIS A 112 0.59 13.84 7.10
CA HIS A 112 0.77 14.22 5.71
C HIS A 112 2.27 14.32 5.40
N PRO A 113 2.93 13.22 4.97
CA PRO A 113 4.37 13.15 4.83
C PRO A 113 4.97 14.22 3.92
N VAL A 114 4.35 14.45 2.75
CA VAL A 114 4.85 15.40 1.74
C VAL A 114 4.70 16.85 2.19
N GLU A 115 3.69 17.14 3.00
CA GLU A 115 3.40 18.47 3.51
C GLU A 115 4.11 18.75 4.84
N HIS A 116 4.82 17.76 5.41
CA HIS A 116 5.43 17.82 6.76
C HIS A 116 4.44 18.22 7.84
N ARG A 117 3.17 17.82 7.69
CA ARG A 117 2.06 18.23 8.53
C ARG A 117 1.46 17.04 9.26
N LEU A 118 1.25 17.20 10.56
CA LEU A 118 0.56 16.27 11.43
C LEU A 118 -0.74 16.90 11.93
N ASP A 119 -1.87 16.38 11.50
CA ASP A 119 -3.19 16.83 11.96
C ASP A 119 -3.43 16.29 13.37
N VAL A 120 -3.88 17.18 14.25
CA VAL A 120 -4.11 16.87 15.66
C VAL A 120 -5.43 17.49 16.13
N LYS A 121 -6.01 16.88 17.16
CA LYS A 121 -7.10 17.48 17.93
C LYS A 121 -6.64 17.78 19.34
N VAL A 122 -6.84 19.00 19.75
CA VAL A 122 -6.40 19.50 21.05
C VAL A 122 -7.60 19.67 21.96
N LEU A 123 -7.50 19.13 23.16
CA LEU A 123 -8.51 19.29 24.23
C LEU A 123 -7.82 19.78 25.49
N VAL A 124 -8.29 20.87 26.04
CA VAL A 124 -7.87 21.31 27.37
C VAL A 124 -8.65 20.56 28.43
N MET A 125 -7.93 20.01 29.40
CA MET A 125 -8.48 19.44 30.63
C MET A 125 -8.06 20.37 31.79
N PRO A 126 -8.92 21.32 32.11
CA PRO A 126 -8.60 22.36 33.07
C PRO A 126 -8.51 21.79 34.49
N ASP A 127 -7.80 22.50 35.36
CA ASP A 127 -7.77 22.18 36.77
C ASP A 127 -9.12 22.42 37.48
N ASP A 128 -9.28 21.87 38.66
CA ASP A 128 -10.48 21.96 39.45
C ASP A 128 -10.91 23.40 39.80
N SER A 129 -9.99 24.37 39.76
CA SER A 129 -10.26 25.78 40.06
C SER A 129 -10.91 26.54 38.94
N THR A 130 -10.78 26.01 37.70
CA THR A 130 -11.25 26.68 36.47
C THR A 130 -12.46 26.02 35.83
N VAL A 131 -13.05 25.02 36.49
CA VAL A 131 -14.26 24.30 36.04
C VAL A 131 -15.36 24.30 37.10
N ASP A 132 -16.57 24.58 36.68
CA ASP A 132 -17.77 24.22 37.43
C ASP A 132 -18.05 22.72 37.23
N LYS A 133 -17.70 21.93 38.25
CA LYS A 133 -17.85 20.45 38.22
C LYS A 133 -19.31 20.00 38.08
N ARG A 134 -20.29 20.85 38.46
CA ARG A 134 -21.71 20.50 38.40
C ARG A 134 -22.24 20.59 36.97
N LEU A 135 -21.77 21.59 36.22
CA LEU A 135 -22.17 21.82 34.84
C LEU A 135 -21.15 21.37 33.81
N ASN A 136 -19.94 20.99 34.26
CA ASN A 136 -18.80 20.65 33.40
C ASN A 136 -18.49 21.75 32.39
N VAL A 137 -18.50 23.03 32.84
CA VAL A 137 -18.20 24.20 32.00
C VAL A 137 -17.05 24.99 32.60
N LEU A 138 -16.36 25.73 31.74
CA LEU A 138 -15.28 26.64 32.15
C LEU A 138 -15.85 27.83 32.91
N THR A 139 -15.19 28.20 34.01
CA THR A 139 -15.54 29.38 34.82
C THR A 139 -14.83 30.64 34.34
N THR A 140 -13.80 30.48 33.51
CA THR A 140 -12.98 31.59 32.96
C THR A 140 -12.66 31.31 31.50
N ASP A 141 -12.58 32.37 30.68
CA ASP A 141 -12.09 32.24 29.32
C ASP A 141 -10.67 31.65 29.34
N THR A 142 -10.53 30.57 28.64
CA THR A 142 -9.29 29.78 28.58
C THR A 142 -8.82 29.72 27.14
N SER A 143 -7.54 29.97 26.90
CA SER A 143 -6.94 29.65 25.62
C SER A 143 -5.67 28.82 25.79
N VAL A 144 -5.39 27.98 24.79
CA VAL A 144 -4.21 27.12 24.78
C VAL A 144 -3.30 27.58 23.65
N ARG A 145 -2.07 27.90 24.01
CA ARG A 145 -0.99 28.17 23.06
C ARG A 145 -0.10 26.95 22.96
N LEU A 146 0.03 26.43 21.75
CA LEU A 146 0.92 25.30 21.46
C LEU A 146 2.24 25.81 20.84
N PHE A 147 3.31 25.13 21.14
CA PHE A 147 4.60 25.20 20.46
C PHE A 147 4.96 23.79 19.97
N PRO A 148 5.45 23.59 18.73
CA PRO A 148 5.60 24.63 17.68
C PRO A 148 4.25 25.24 17.30
N HIS A 149 4.29 26.39 16.64
CA HIS A 149 3.08 27.13 16.27
C HIS A 149 2.16 26.25 15.39
N ASN A 150 0.88 26.33 15.68
CA ASN A 150 -0.17 25.72 14.89
C ASN A 150 -0.83 26.79 13.98
N ASP A 151 -1.56 26.38 12.95
CA ASP A 151 -2.19 27.28 11.98
C ASP A 151 -3.26 28.20 12.57
N LEU A 152 -3.85 27.83 13.73
CA LEU A 152 -4.93 28.57 14.35
C LEU A 152 -4.45 29.60 15.40
N GLY A 153 -3.17 29.54 15.79
CA GLY A 153 -2.65 30.32 16.90
C GLY A 153 -3.21 29.87 18.26
N ASP A 154 -3.67 30.80 19.11
CA ASP A 154 -4.23 30.46 20.41
C ASP A 154 -5.59 29.79 20.26
N LEU A 155 -5.72 28.55 20.73
CA LEU A 155 -6.96 27.77 20.71
C LEU A 155 -7.90 28.25 21.79
N GLN A 156 -9.09 28.76 21.42
CA GLN A 156 -10.00 29.42 22.31
C GLN A 156 -11.05 28.49 22.90
N TYR A 157 -11.16 28.47 24.22
CA TYR A 157 -12.18 27.75 25.01
C TYR A 157 -12.97 28.74 25.86
N PRO A 158 -14.15 29.18 25.37
CA PRO A 158 -14.88 30.25 26.02
C PRO A 158 -15.53 29.83 27.34
N VAL A 159 -15.61 30.78 28.27
CA VAL A 159 -16.33 30.64 29.54
C VAL A 159 -17.77 30.17 29.34
N GLY A 160 -18.32 29.40 30.26
CA GLY A 160 -19.68 28.86 30.21
C GLY A 160 -19.90 27.72 29.23
N LYS A 161 -18.85 27.25 28.54
CA LYS A 161 -18.91 26.08 27.65
C LYS A 161 -18.05 24.93 28.18
N SER A 162 -18.47 23.71 27.90
CA SER A 162 -17.61 22.54 28.11
C SER A 162 -16.43 22.56 27.12
N PRO A 163 -15.22 22.24 27.57
CA PRO A 163 -14.10 22.08 26.67
C PRO A 163 -14.40 21.06 25.56
N ALA A 164 -14.17 21.46 24.31
CA ALA A 164 -14.36 20.60 23.14
C ALA A 164 -13.04 20.45 22.37
N GLN A 165 -12.90 19.36 21.64
CA GLN A 165 -11.71 19.15 20.81
C GLN A 165 -11.66 20.18 19.68
N ILE A 166 -10.52 20.85 19.53
CA ILE A 166 -10.24 21.79 18.44
C ILE A 166 -9.24 21.10 17.50
N ALA A 167 -9.61 20.98 16.22
CA ALA A 167 -8.73 20.43 15.21
C ALA A 167 -7.75 21.52 14.75
N THR A 168 -6.48 21.16 14.69
CA THR A 168 -5.39 21.99 14.20
C THR A 168 -4.28 21.10 13.62
N ASN A 169 -3.15 21.67 13.25
CA ASN A 169 -1.99 20.90 12.81
C ASN A 169 -0.71 21.38 13.49
N ILE A 170 0.29 20.54 13.46
CA ILE A 170 1.66 20.82 13.88
C ILE A 170 2.63 20.29 12.83
N GLU A 171 3.84 20.85 12.78
CA GLU A 171 4.87 20.37 11.86
C GLU A 171 5.50 19.06 12.35
N ALA A 172 5.78 18.17 11.39
CA ALA A 172 6.50 16.92 11.62
C ALA A 172 7.55 16.74 10.52
N HIS A 173 8.82 16.83 10.89
CA HIS A 173 9.95 16.83 9.97
C HIS A 173 10.41 15.40 9.67
N GLY A 174 10.65 15.09 8.40
CA GLY A 174 11.15 13.81 7.92
C GLY A 174 11.40 13.87 6.42
N ASP A 175 11.93 12.79 5.84
CA ASP A 175 12.16 12.70 4.40
C ASP A 175 11.18 11.71 3.77
N PRO A 176 10.18 12.19 3.00
CA PRO A 176 9.27 11.33 2.27
C PRO A 176 9.95 10.48 1.19
N GLY A 177 11.16 10.90 0.76
CA GLY A 177 11.96 10.16 -0.20
C GLY A 177 12.46 8.82 0.33
N ASP A 178 12.62 8.69 1.64
CA ASP A 178 13.10 7.45 2.29
C ASP A 178 12.02 6.36 2.41
N TRP A 179 10.84 6.58 1.82
CA TRP A 179 9.78 5.57 1.80
C TRP A 179 10.32 4.18 1.38
N PRO A 180 10.00 3.07 2.04
CA PRO A 180 9.09 2.86 3.17
C PRO A 180 9.79 2.87 4.56
N PHE A 181 10.98 3.41 4.67
CA PHE A 181 11.76 3.49 5.92
C PHE A 181 11.74 4.89 6.53
N ASP A 182 10.87 5.75 6.02
CA ASP A 182 10.72 7.13 6.42
C ASP A 182 10.31 7.24 7.90
N THR A 183 10.91 8.23 8.56
CA THR A 183 10.67 8.56 9.96
C THR A 183 10.40 10.05 10.07
N TYR A 184 9.36 10.41 10.82
CA TYR A 184 8.98 11.79 11.07
C TYR A 184 9.09 12.10 12.56
N LYS A 185 9.53 13.30 12.86
CA LYS A 185 9.69 13.77 14.23
C LYS A 185 9.13 15.18 14.35
N THR A 186 8.33 15.42 15.39
CA THR A 186 7.88 16.78 15.72
C THR A 186 8.99 17.52 16.43
N ASP A 187 8.94 18.83 16.36
CA ASP A 187 9.65 19.64 17.36
C ASP A 187 9.07 19.38 18.75
N THR A 188 9.71 19.94 19.76
CA THR A 188 9.25 19.80 21.15
C THR A 188 7.88 20.47 21.30
N ILE A 189 6.87 19.65 21.59
CA ILE A 189 5.50 20.10 21.80
C ILE A 189 5.39 20.60 23.24
N GLN A 190 5.08 21.88 23.38
CA GLN A 190 4.83 22.57 24.64
C GLN A 190 3.45 23.17 24.62
N ALA A 191 2.83 23.31 25.77
CA ALA A 191 1.53 23.96 25.89
C ALA A 191 1.55 24.96 27.06
N ASP A 192 1.09 26.16 26.77
CA ASP A 192 0.77 27.16 27.78
C ASP A 192 -0.73 27.41 27.79
N VAL A 193 -1.31 27.46 28.99
CA VAL A 193 -2.69 27.81 29.18
C VAL A 193 -2.77 29.26 29.64
N LEU A 194 -3.59 30.04 28.94
CA LEU A 194 -3.83 31.43 29.21
C LEU A 194 -5.23 31.58 29.80
N LEU A 195 -5.31 32.05 31.01
CA LEU A 195 -6.57 32.26 31.74
C LEU A 195 -6.94 33.75 31.75
N GLY A 196 -8.18 34.07 31.41
CA GLY A 196 -8.71 35.41 31.38
C GLY A 196 -8.66 36.11 30.00
N VAL A 197 -9.03 37.38 29.94
CA VAL A 197 -9.13 38.16 28.72
C VAL A 197 -8.26 39.44 28.83
N GLY A 198 -7.70 39.88 27.71
CA GLY A 198 -6.93 41.13 27.62
C GLY A 198 -5.54 41.06 28.27
N ASP A 199 -5.04 42.22 28.72
CA ASP A 199 -3.66 42.33 29.24
C ASP A 199 -3.44 41.72 30.62
N GLY A 200 -4.51 41.29 31.31
CA GLY A 200 -4.47 40.61 32.60
C GLY A 200 -4.42 39.10 32.53
N ARG A 201 -4.15 38.52 31.37
CA ARG A 201 -4.08 37.05 31.24
C ARG A 201 -2.97 36.45 32.10
N GLN A 202 -3.32 35.37 32.78
CA GLN A 202 -2.36 34.58 33.53
C GLN A 202 -1.86 33.43 32.67
N TYR A 203 -0.55 33.31 32.53
CA TYR A 203 0.10 32.22 31.85
C TYR A 203 0.43 31.11 32.86
N LYS A 204 -0.01 29.90 32.53
CA LYS A 204 0.36 28.70 33.28
C LYS A 204 0.89 27.66 32.31
N PRO A 205 2.07 27.06 32.57
CA PRO A 205 2.51 25.91 31.81
C PRO A 205 1.52 24.77 32.02
N ALA A 206 1.22 24.05 30.96
CA ALA A 206 0.35 22.89 31.00
C ALA A 206 1.13 21.62 30.64
N ARG A 207 0.77 20.53 31.27
CA ARG A 207 1.32 19.22 30.93
C ARG A 207 0.73 18.76 29.61
N VAL A 208 1.58 18.34 28.69
CA VAL A 208 1.17 17.78 27.41
C VAL A 208 1.03 16.27 27.51
N GLU A 209 -0.14 15.75 27.19
CA GLU A 209 -0.39 14.32 27.02
C GLU A 209 -0.74 14.03 25.56
N VAL A 210 -0.09 13.02 24.99
CA VAL A 210 -0.30 12.63 23.59
C VAL A 210 -1.06 11.32 23.55
N THR A 211 -2.08 11.25 22.69
CA THR A 211 -2.87 10.03 22.45
C THR A 211 -3.19 9.91 20.97
N GLY A 212 -3.68 8.76 20.57
CA GLY A 212 -4.10 8.51 19.19
C GLY A 212 -3.52 7.23 18.63
N LEU A 213 -3.96 6.90 17.44
CA LEU A 213 -3.49 5.80 16.62
C LEU A 213 -3.45 6.30 15.19
N LEU A 214 -2.31 6.17 14.55
CA LEU A 214 -2.15 6.50 13.14
C LEU A 214 -1.99 5.19 12.36
N GLU A 215 -2.87 4.95 11.43
CA GLU A 215 -2.80 3.76 10.60
C GLU A 215 -1.52 3.77 9.75
N GLY A 216 -0.77 2.67 9.81
CA GLY A 216 0.49 2.53 9.10
C GLY A 216 1.70 3.17 9.78
N TRP A 217 1.56 3.68 11.02
CA TRP A 217 2.64 4.33 11.76
C TRP A 217 2.79 3.78 13.17
N ASP A 218 4.02 3.50 13.56
CA ASP A 218 4.42 3.23 14.94
C ASP A 218 4.76 4.56 15.60
N ILE A 219 4.04 4.88 16.70
CA ILE A 219 4.17 6.16 17.40
C ILE A 219 4.99 5.94 18.66
N SER A 220 6.01 6.74 18.85
CA SER A 220 6.73 6.83 20.11
C SER A 220 6.71 8.27 20.63
N VAL A 221 6.45 8.41 21.93
CA VAL A 221 6.40 9.70 22.62
C VAL A 221 7.50 9.72 23.67
N ALA A 222 8.40 10.67 23.56
CA ALA A 222 9.48 10.87 24.50
C ALA A 222 9.24 12.17 25.28
N ARG A 223 9.33 12.14 26.62
CA ARG A 223 9.33 13.36 27.44
C ARG A 223 10.73 13.97 27.48
N VAL A 224 10.78 15.27 27.23
CA VAL A 224 12.02 16.05 27.27
C VAL A 224 12.42 16.27 28.75
N GLY A 225 13.71 16.21 29.04
CA GLY A 225 14.21 16.47 30.41
C GLY A 225 14.32 15.25 31.31
N ARG A 226 13.92 14.04 30.85
CA ARG A 226 14.19 12.78 31.58
C ARG A 226 15.61 12.24 31.36
N ASN A 227 16.27 12.62 30.27
CA ASN A 227 17.64 12.21 29.92
C ASN A 227 18.60 13.37 30.13
N ALA A 228 19.76 13.11 30.71
CA ALA A 228 20.76 14.12 31.03
C ALA A 228 21.33 14.89 29.83
N GLU A 229 21.13 14.37 28.60
CA GLU A 229 21.57 15.01 27.36
C GLU A 229 20.67 16.15 26.88
N ASP A 230 19.39 16.17 27.30
CA ASP A 230 18.41 17.18 26.88
C ASP A 230 18.43 18.45 27.77
N THR A 231 19.27 18.47 28.81
CA THR A 231 19.33 19.57 29.79
C THR A 231 20.03 20.83 29.27
N GLU A 232 20.59 20.76 28.05
CA GLU A 232 21.33 21.90 27.46
C GLU A 232 20.45 23.00 26.85
N ARG A 233 19.14 22.76 26.70
CA ARG A 233 18.20 23.81 26.25
C ARG A 233 17.45 24.40 27.44
N PRO A 234 17.72 25.69 27.78
CA PRO A 234 17.15 26.33 28.97
C PRO A 234 15.60 26.48 28.96
N ASP A 235 14.96 26.25 27.81
CA ASP A 235 13.53 26.41 27.62
C ASP A 235 12.73 25.08 27.70
N ASN A 236 13.40 23.93 27.84
CA ASN A 236 12.72 22.64 27.94
C ASN A 236 12.15 22.40 29.33
N ARG A 237 10.88 22.09 29.40
CA ARG A 237 10.15 21.73 30.63
C ARG A 237 10.05 20.21 30.76
N PRO A 238 9.99 19.65 31.98
CA PRO A 238 9.91 18.20 32.18
C PRO A 238 8.62 17.57 31.62
N ASP A 239 7.60 18.37 31.32
CA ASP A 239 6.31 17.94 30.78
C ASP A 239 6.20 18.11 29.24
N ASP A 240 7.23 18.61 28.60
CA ASP A 240 7.30 18.75 27.16
C ASP A 240 7.52 17.39 26.48
N VAL A 241 6.98 17.22 25.28
CA VAL A 241 7.02 15.94 24.60
C VAL A 241 7.52 16.09 23.14
N VAL A 242 8.18 15.05 22.68
CA VAL A 242 8.54 14.88 21.27
C VAL A 242 7.89 13.62 20.75
N VAL A 243 7.21 13.73 19.63
CA VAL A 243 6.55 12.60 18.95
C VAL A 243 7.42 12.15 17.79
N THR A 244 7.73 10.87 17.76
CA THR A 244 8.43 10.23 16.64
C THR A 244 7.48 9.21 15.99
N LEU A 245 7.33 9.33 14.69
CA LEU A 245 6.46 8.51 13.86
C LEU A 245 7.34 7.69 12.91
N GLN A 246 7.32 6.38 13.03
CA GLN A 246 8.04 5.48 12.15
C GLN A 246 7.01 4.67 11.36
N ARG A 247 7.32 4.36 10.12
CA ARG A 247 6.42 3.52 9.33
C ARG A 247 6.30 2.13 9.94
N ALA A 248 5.08 1.65 10.11
CA ALA A 248 4.80 0.34 10.69
C ALA A 248 5.39 -0.77 9.81
N LYS A 249 5.96 -1.80 10.45
CA LYS A 249 6.66 -2.89 9.75
C LYS A 249 5.72 -3.87 9.04
N GLY A 250 4.44 -3.93 9.43
CA GLY A 250 3.47 -4.83 8.82
C GLY A 250 3.31 -4.65 7.31
N PRO A 251 3.05 -3.43 6.81
CA PRO A 251 2.95 -3.14 5.39
C PRO A 251 4.21 -3.46 4.59
N LEU A 252 5.41 -3.42 5.18
CA LEU A 252 6.67 -3.71 4.49
C LEU A 252 6.71 -5.08 3.81
N VAL A 253 6.07 -6.10 4.39
CA VAL A 253 6.02 -7.44 3.78
C VAL A 253 5.24 -7.41 2.46
N PHE A 254 4.15 -6.66 2.44
CA PHE A 254 3.35 -6.48 1.23
C PHE A 254 4.11 -5.65 0.17
N ASP A 255 4.77 -4.58 0.60
CA ASP A 255 5.62 -3.75 -0.27
C ASP A 255 6.72 -4.58 -0.91
N LEU A 256 7.41 -5.41 -0.12
CA LEU A 256 8.44 -6.32 -0.62
C LEU A 256 7.87 -7.33 -1.62
N GLY A 257 6.66 -7.83 -1.37
CA GLY A 257 5.94 -8.72 -2.28
C GLY A 257 5.67 -8.05 -3.64
N ILE A 258 5.18 -6.81 -3.64
CA ILE A 258 4.96 -6.05 -4.89
C ILE A 258 6.29 -5.77 -5.59
N CYS A 259 7.34 -5.38 -4.87
CA CYS A 259 8.67 -5.17 -5.44
C CYS A 259 9.21 -6.46 -6.10
N LEU A 260 9.00 -7.62 -5.47
CA LEU A 260 9.36 -8.90 -6.05
C LEU A 260 8.62 -9.19 -7.36
N VAL A 261 7.32 -8.89 -7.42
CA VAL A 261 6.52 -9.01 -8.66
C VAL A 261 7.06 -8.06 -9.72
N LEU A 262 7.31 -6.79 -9.37
CA LEU A 262 7.86 -5.80 -10.28
C LEU A 262 9.20 -6.23 -10.89
N ILE A 263 10.09 -6.85 -10.11
CA ILE A 263 11.38 -7.36 -10.60
C ILE A 263 11.21 -8.65 -11.41
N THR A 264 10.26 -9.50 -11.04
CA THR A 264 10.02 -10.78 -11.73
C THR A 264 9.48 -10.58 -13.14
N LEU A 265 8.59 -9.60 -13.35
CA LEU A 265 8.00 -9.32 -14.67
C LEU A 265 9.06 -9.04 -15.76
N PRO A 266 9.99 -8.07 -15.60
CA PRO A 266 11.02 -7.82 -16.59
C PRO A 266 12.01 -8.99 -16.73
N SER A 267 12.28 -9.71 -15.64
CA SER A 267 13.18 -10.87 -15.68
C SER A 267 12.63 -11.98 -16.58
N LEU A 268 11.34 -12.30 -16.46
CA LEU A 268 10.66 -13.25 -17.33
C LEU A 268 10.57 -12.74 -18.78
N ALA A 269 10.25 -11.46 -18.94
CA ALA A 269 10.18 -10.82 -20.26
C ALA A 269 11.52 -10.89 -21.00
N LEU A 270 12.63 -10.52 -20.34
CA LEU A 270 13.99 -10.62 -20.87
C LEU A 270 14.36 -12.05 -21.18
N PHE A 271 14.06 -12.99 -20.28
CA PHE A 271 14.34 -14.40 -20.49
C PHE A 271 13.68 -14.93 -21.78
N VAL A 272 12.39 -14.63 -21.98
CA VAL A 272 11.64 -15.04 -23.18
C VAL A 272 12.21 -14.36 -24.44
N ALA A 273 12.50 -13.07 -24.38
CA ALA A 273 13.05 -12.31 -25.52
C ALA A 273 14.44 -12.88 -25.95
N ILE A 274 15.32 -13.18 -24.99
CA ILE A 274 16.63 -13.77 -25.24
C ILE A 274 16.50 -15.17 -25.84
N GLN A 275 15.59 -16.01 -25.36
CA GLN A 275 15.34 -17.34 -25.91
C GLN A 275 14.88 -17.31 -27.37
N MET A 276 14.05 -16.33 -27.71
CA MET A 276 13.60 -16.10 -29.10
C MET A 276 14.74 -15.57 -29.97
N LEU A 277 15.50 -14.58 -29.48
CA LEU A 277 16.60 -13.97 -30.23
C LEU A 277 17.72 -15.00 -30.52
N THR A 278 18.00 -15.91 -29.58
CA THR A 278 19.02 -16.97 -29.75
C THR A 278 18.52 -18.18 -30.57
N GLY A 279 17.30 -18.15 -31.09
CA GLY A 279 16.71 -19.23 -31.89
C GLY A 279 16.38 -20.50 -31.10
N ARG A 280 16.44 -20.47 -29.76
CA ARG A 280 16.07 -21.63 -28.92
C ARG A 280 14.57 -21.86 -28.86
N ARG A 281 13.76 -20.83 -29.14
CA ARG A 281 12.30 -20.89 -29.21
C ARG A 281 11.85 -20.21 -30.50
N GLN A 282 10.75 -20.72 -31.06
CA GLN A 282 10.11 -20.10 -32.24
C GLN A 282 9.49 -18.77 -31.85
N PHE A 283 9.55 -17.81 -32.79
CA PHE A 283 8.88 -16.53 -32.64
C PHE A 283 7.36 -16.72 -32.60
N SER A 284 6.70 -16.02 -31.66
CA SER A 284 5.25 -16.06 -31.48
C SER A 284 4.67 -14.65 -31.42
N PRO A 285 3.85 -14.21 -32.40
CA PRO A 285 3.28 -12.87 -32.46
C PRO A 285 2.48 -12.43 -31.21
N PRO A 286 1.71 -13.31 -30.51
CA PRO A 286 0.93 -12.91 -29.35
C PRO A 286 1.74 -12.26 -28.22
N PHE A 287 3.05 -12.50 -28.15
CA PHE A 287 3.89 -11.92 -27.08
C PHE A 287 4.04 -10.39 -27.17
N ALA A 288 3.81 -9.77 -28.34
CA ALA A 288 3.82 -8.30 -28.45
C ALA A 288 2.81 -7.64 -27.50
N THR A 289 1.57 -8.15 -27.48
CA THR A 289 0.53 -7.66 -26.57
C THR A 289 0.88 -7.93 -25.09
N TRP A 290 1.52 -9.06 -24.82
CA TRP A 290 1.96 -9.41 -23.47
C TRP A 290 3.04 -8.43 -22.94
N TYR A 291 4.05 -8.08 -23.76
CA TYR A 291 5.04 -7.05 -23.41
C TYR A 291 4.41 -5.68 -23.16
N ALA A 292 3.47 -5.27 -24.02
CA ALA A 292 2.75 -4.03 -23.83
C ALA A 292 1.93 -4.04 -22.53
N ALA A 293 1.23 -5.13 -22.25
CA ALA A 293 0.46 -5.28 -21.00
C ALA A 293 1.35 -5.17 -19.77
N MET A 294 2.55 -5.78 -19.77
CA MET A 294 3.51 -5.68 -18.66
C MET A 294 3.98 -4.23 -18.44
N LEU A 295 4.29 -3.50 -19.50
CA LEU A 295 4.68 -2.08 -19.40
C LEU A 295 3.58 -1.24 -18.75
N PHE A 296 2.33 -1.45 -19.14
CA PHE A 296 1.20 -0.74 -18.55
C PHE A 296 0.88 -1.19 -17.12
N ALA A 297 1.23 -2.42 -16.72
CA ALA A 297 0.98 -2.91 -15.37
C ALA A 297 1.92 -2.30 -14.32
N VAL A 298 3.08 -1.79 -14.69
CA VAL A 298 4.08 -1.26 -13.76
C VAL A 298 3.52 -0.09 -12.94
N VAL A 299 2.88 0.89 -13.58
CA VAL A 299 2.35 2.08 -12.91
C VAL A 299 1.23 1.75 -11.93
N PRO A 300 0.19 0.97 -12.29
CA PRO A 300 -0.80 0.52 -11.32
C PRO A 300 -0.21 -0.26 -10.14
N LEU A 301 0.73 -1.18 -10.40
CA LEU A 301 1.39 -1.94 -9.33
C LEU A 301 2.16 -1.03 -8.37
N ARG A 302 2.85 -0.02 -8.87
CA ARG A 302 3.51 0.99 -8.04
C ARG A 302 2.51 1.77 -7.19
N ASN A 303 1.34 2.11 -7.74
CA ASN A 303 0.33 2.90 -7.03
C ASN A 303 -0.48 2.10 -5.98
N ILE A 304 -0.40 0.76 -5.99
CA ILE A 304 -1.03 -0.10 -4.98
C ILE A 304 -0.17 -0.18 -3.71
N LEU A 305 1.09 0.29 -3.75
CA LEU A 305 1.97 0.24 -2.57
C LEU A 305 1.34 0.98 -1.38
N PRO A 306 1.26 0.36 -0.20
CA PRO A 306 0.73 0.97 1.02
C PRO A 306 1.41 2.30 1.36
N GLY A 307 0.60 3.28 1.72
CA GLY A 307 1.11 4.62 2.06
C GLY A 307 1.57 5.43 0.85
N THR A 308 1.19 5.01 -0.38
CA THR A 308 1.42 5.73 -1.65
C THR A 308 2.73 6.53 -1.67
N PRO A 309 3.87 5.91 -2.04
CA PRO A 309 5.15 6.62 -2.05
C PRO A 309 5.05 7.89 -2.89
N PRO A 310 5.62 9.02 -2.44
CA PRO A 310 5.64 10.24 -3.23
C PRO A 310 6.40 10.01 -4.54
N ALA A 311 6.06 10.79 -5.56
CA ALA A 311 6.77 10.72 -6.83
C ALA A 311 8.24 11.09 -6.62
N GLY A 312 9.15 10.24 -7.11
CA GLY A 312 10.59 10.43 -6.96
C GLY A 312 11.18 9.83 -5.68
N ALA A 313 10.41 9.11 -4.86
CA ALA A 313 10.95 8.32 -3.77
C ALA A 313 12.04 7.36 -4.29
N TRP A 314 12.96 6.95 -3.40
CA TRP A 314 14.07 6.09 -3.82
C TRP A 314 13.60 4.81 -4.51
N ILE A 315 12.42 4.28 -4.18
CA ILE A 315 11.85 3.10 -4.84
C ILE A 315 11.61 3.32 -6.33
N ASP A 316 11.19 4.53 -6.73
CA ASP A 316 11.01 4.88 -8.14
C ASP A 316 12.35 4.82 -8.88
N GLN A 317 13.42 5.29 -8.22
CA GLN A 317 14.76 5.32 -8.79
C GLN A 317 15.46 3.95 -8.75
N ALA A 318 15.31 3.20 -7.66
CA ALA A 318 16.00 1.94 -7.45
C ALA A 318 15.30 0.74 -8.12
N VAL A 319 13.97 0.78 -8.27
CA VAL A 319 13.18 -0.34 -8.79
C VAL A 319 12.42 0.05 -10.05
N VAL A 320 11.50 1.03 -9.99
CA VAL A 320 10.53 1.28 -11.06
C VAL A 320 11.20 1.67 -12.37
N ILE A 321 12.18 2.57 -12.35
CA ILE A 321 12.92 3.00 -13.56
C ILE A 321 13.64 1.80 -14.20
N TRP A 322 14.31 0.97 -13.41
CA TRP A 322 15.02 -0.18 -13.93
C TRP A 322 14.10 -1.27 -14.48
N VAL A 323 12.93 -1.47 -13.85
CA VAL A 323 11.88 -2.35 -14.36
C VAL A 323 11.39 -1.88 -15.73
N LEU A 324 11.11 -0.58 -15.89
CA LEU A 324 10.69 -0.01 -17.17
C LEU A 324 11.77 -0.13 -18.25
N ILE A 325 13.02 0.16 -17.90
CA ILE A 325 14.17 0.01 -18.83
C ILE A 325 14.32 -1.45 -19.25
N ALA A 326 14.23 -2.39 -18.33
CA ALA A 326 14.36 -3.81 -18.61
C ALA A 326 13.21 -4.35 -19.49
N LEU A 327 11.97 -3.90 -19.24
CA LEU A 327 10.82 -4.24 -20.09
C LEU A 327 10.93 -3.63 -21.49
N ALA A 328 11.38 -2.37 -21.59
CA ALA A 328 11.64 -1.74 -22.89
C ALA A 328 12.75 -2.48 -23.66
N ALA A 329 13.83 -2.85 -22.97
CA ALA A 329 14.90 -3.66 -23.56
C ALA A 329 14.38 -5.04 -24.03
N ALA A 330 13.54 -5.70 -23.23
CA ALA A 330 12.92 -6.97 -23.60
C ALA A 330 12.06 -6.83 -24.86
N LEU A 331 11.28 -5.75 -24.99
CA LEU A 331 10.49 -5.46 -26.17
C LEU A 331 11.39 -5.21 -27.41
N VAL A 332 12.46 -4.46 -27.27
CA VAL A 332 13.45 -4.23 -28.34
C VAL A 332 14.08 -5.55 -28.80
N LEU A 333 14.51 -6.41 -27.87
CA LEU A 333 15.04 -7.73 -28.19
C LEU A 333 14.02 -8.63 -28.88
N TYR A 334 12.75 -8.55 -28.48
CA TYR A 334 11.66 -9.25 -29.13
C TYR A 334 11.47 -8.78 -30.58
N ILE A 335 11.47 -7.48 -30.83
CA ILE A 335 11.38 -6.91 -32.19
C ILE A 335 12.60 -7.32 -33.03
N ALA A 336 13.79 -7.30 -32.45
CA ALA A 336 15.01 -7.77 -33.13
C ALA A 336 14.93 -9.26 -33.49
N ALA A 337 14.38 -10.09 -32.62
CA ALA A 337 14.12 -11.50 -32.89
C ALA A 337 13.13 -11.66 -34.07
N TRP A 338 12.04 -10.89 -34.07
CA TRP A 338 11.09 -10.88 -35.17
C TRP A 338 11.77 -10.56 -36.52
N TYR A 339 12.55 -9.47 -36.56
CA TYR A 339 13.27 -9.07 -37.80
C TYR A 339 14.26 -10.14 -38.28
N ARG A 340 14.91 -10.84 -37.32
CA ARG A 340 15.87 -11.89 -37.65
C ARG A 340 15.18 -13.15 -38.19
N HIS A 341 13.99 -13.48 -37.74
CA HIS A 341 13.26 -14.69 -38.18
C HIS A 341 12.31 -14.44 -39.36
N SER A 342 12.09 -13.19 -39.76
CA SER A 342 11.29 -12.85 -40.94
C SER A 342 12.09 -12.82 -42.25
N LYS A 343 13.40 -13.01 -42.15
CA LYS A 343 14.30 -13.22 -43.30
C LYS A 343 14.56 -14.73 -43.49
#